data_fe57443719d1fe9f460ce946138dc046
#
_entry.id   fe57443719d1fe9f460ce946138dc046
#
_cell.length_a   1.000
_cell.length_b   1.000
_cell.length_c   1.000
_cell.angle_alpha   90.00
_cell.angle_beta   90.00
_cell.angle_gamma   90.00
#
_symmetry.space_group_name_H-M   'P 1'
#
loop_
_entity.id
_entity.type
_entity.pdbx_description
1 polymer ?
#
loop_
_entity_poly.entity_id
_entity_poly.type
_entity_poly.pdbx_seq_one_letter_code
_entity_poly.pdbx_strand_id
1 'polypeptide(L)'
;MKWIVITLPDFIEKESTYINKLFDAGIDLLHLRKPESNIEECKRLIQEIDEKWHNKIVVHDHFDLCQEFHLHGIHLNRRNHEIPEGFQGSISQSCHSFKEVEQVLQPISSKSKDEKSTILKPACQYVFLSPIFDSISKKGYK
;
A
#
# COMPACT_ATOMS: atom_id res chain seq x y z
N MET A 1 12.70 9.26 9.03
CA MET A 1 12.24 7.91 9.03
C MET A 1 10.74 7.81 9.11
N LYS A 2 10.12 6.95 8.38
CA LYS A 2 8.69 6.80 8.42
C LYS A 2 8.25 5.55 9.11
N TRP A 3 7.20 5.66 9.89
CA TRP A 3 6.64 4.51 10.55
C TRP A 3 5.43 4.07 9.73
N ILE A 4 5.47 2.87 9.21
CA ILE A 4 4.39 2.32 8.43
C ILE A 4 3.87 1.10 9.15
N VAL A 5 2.57 1.06 9.39
CA VAL A 5 1.95 -0.08 10.08
C VAL A 5 1.07 -0.80 9.07
N ILE A 6 1.10 -2.13 9.06
CA ILE A 6 0.27 -2.92 8.17
C ILE A 6 -0.73 -3.65 9.02
N THR A 7 -2.01 -3.63 8.65
CA THR A 7 -3.02 -4.29 9.48
C THR A 7 -2.88 -5.80 9.35
N LEU A 8 -3.46 -6.49 10.28
CA LEU A 8 -3.56 -7.94 10.20
C LEU A 8 -4.53 -8.26 9.07
N PRO A 9 -4.44 -9.44 8.49
CA PRO A 9 -5.32 -9.77 7.37
C PRO A 9 -6.78 -9.90 7.77
N ASP A 10 -7.06 -10.20 9.02
CA ASP A 10 -8.43 -10.34 9.45
C ASP A 10 -8.90 -9.08 10.14
N PHE A 11 -10.20 -8.87 10.19
CA PHE A 11 -10.75 -7.74 10.90
C PHE A 11 -10.83 -8.11 12.39
N ILE A 12 -10.46 -7.20 13.26
CA ILE A 12 -10.53 -7.49 14.68
C ILE A 12 -11.44 -6.46 15.35
N GLU A 13 -11.93 -6.82 16.50
CA GLU A 13 -12.85 -5.98 17.22
C GLU A 13 -12.17 -4.68 17.61
N LYS A 14 -12.81 -3.55 17.42
CA LYS A 14 -12.26 -2.26 17.77
C LYS A 14 -11.02 -1.89 16.99
N GLU A 15 -10.89 -2.46 15.81
CA GLU A 15 -9.71 -2.20 15.00
C GLU A 15 -9.56 -0.71 14.68
N SER A 16 -10.66 -0.04 14.38
CA SER A 16 -10.58 1.38 14.05
C SER A 16 -10.12 2.21 15.24
N THR A 17 -10.50 1.80 16.44
CA THR A 17 -10.08 2.49 17.62
C THR A 17 -8.56 2.39 17.78
N TYR A 18 -8.00 1.19 17.57
CA TYR A 18 -6.58 1.02 17.70
C TYR A 18 -5.86 1.80 16.58
N ILE A 19 -6.44 1.84 15.39
CA ILE A 19 -5.82 2.55 14.29
C ILE A 19 -5.77 4.05 14.58
N ASN A 20 -6.87 4.60 15.11
CA ASN A 20 -6.88 6.00 15.43
C ASN A 20 -5.82 6.31 16.50
N LYS A 21 -5.63 5.40 17.45
CA LYS A 21 -4.63 5.61 18.47
C LYS A 21 -3.22 5.56 17.89
N LEU A 22 -3.00 4.71 16.90
CA LEU A 22 -1.69 4.63 16.28
C LEU A 22 -1.37 5.93 15.54
N PHE A 23 -2.37 6.50 14.89
CA PHE A 23 -2.14 7.74 14.18
C PHE A 23 -1.88 8.87 15.21
N ASP A 24 -2.59 8.85 16.33
CA ASP A 24 -2.35 9.86 17.35
C ASP A 24 -0.94 9.69 17.90
N ALA A 25 -0.39 8.49 17.88
CA ALA A 25 0.95 8.25 18.39
C ALA A 25 2.02 8.61 17.36
N GLY A 26 1.64 8.94 16.15
CA GLY A 26 2.59 9.40 15.16
C GLY A 26 2.98 8.52 14.00
N ILE A 27 2.22 7.48 13.71
CA ILE A 27 2.60 6.66 12.55
C ILE A 27 2.36 7.51 11.31
N ASP A 28 3.17 7.28 10.30
CA ASP A 28 3.08 8.05 9.08
C ASP A 28 2.11 7.49 8.07
N LEU A 29 2.03 6.20 7.94
CA LEU A 29 1.12 5.58 6.99
C LEU A 29 0.53 4.31 7.56
N LEU A 30 -0.70 4.01 7.20
CA LEU A 30 -1.33 2.77 7.55
C LEU A 30 -1.59 2.02 6.26
N HIS A 31 -1.11 0.79 6.15
CA HIS A 31 -1.39 -0.04 4.98
C HIS A 31 -2.52 -0.98 5.37
N LEU A 32 -3.65 -0.82 4.71
CA LEU A 32 -4.82 -1.63 4.99
C LEU A 32 -4.76 -2.88 4.13
N ARG A 33 -4.36 -4.01 4.72
CA ARG A 33 -4.23 -5.24 3.99
C ARG A 33 -5.27 -6.22 4.46
N LYS A 34 -6.29 -6.43 3.67
CA LYS A 34 -7.39 -7.34 4.02
C LYS A 34 -7.68 -8.22 2.80
N PRO A 35 -6.80 -9.18 2.54
CA PRO A 35 -6.85 -9.95 1.30
C PRO A 35 -8.12 -10.73 1.05
N GLU A 36 -8.80 -11.14 2.07
CA GLU A 36 -10.01 -11.88 1.83
C GLU A 36 -11.28 -11.11 2.18
N SER A 37 -11.20 -9.80 2.16
CA SER A 37 -12.36 -9.01 2.52
C SER A 37 -13.17 -8.64 1.29
N ASN A 38 -14.40 -8.23 1.50
CA ASN A 38 -15.15 -7.67 0.41
C ASN A 38 -15.04 -6.15 0.57
N ILE A 39 -15.45 -5.43 -0.44
CA ILE A 39 -15.27 -3.99 -0.44
C ILE A 39 -16.07 -3.31 0.65
N GLU A 40 -17.23 -3.86 1.00
CA GLU A 40 -18.05 -3.21 2.03
C GLU A 40 -17.40 -3.29 3.41
N GLU A 41 -16.69 -4.37 3.68
CA GLU A 41 -16.02 -4.50 4.96
C GLU A 41 -14.91 -3.49 5.08
N CYS A 42 -14.14 -3.31 4.02
CA CYS A 42 -13.05 -2.34 4.05
C CYS A 42 -13.60 -0.93 4.12
N LYS A 43 -14.71 -0.69 3.42
CA LYS A 43 -15.30 0.62 3.42
C LYS A 43 -15.76 0.97 4.82
N ARG A 44 -16.36 0.02 5.51
CA ARG A 44 -16.83 0.27 6.86
C ARG A 44 -15.66 0.60 7.78
N LEU A 45 -14.56 -0.12 7.67
CA LEU A 45 -13.42 0.14 8.53
C LEU A 45 -12.88 1.54 8.27
N ILE A 46 -12.76 1.94 7.00
CA ILE A 46 -12.26 3.26 6.68
C ILE A 46 -13.17 4.32 7.24
N GLN A 47 -14.48 4.10 7.17
CA GLN A 47 -15.41 5.09 7.67
C GLN A 47 -15.32 5.25 9.19
N GLU A 48 -14.85 4.22 9.87
CA GLU A 48 -14.69 4.30 11.32
C GLU A 48 -13.37 4.93 11.73
N ILE A 49 -12.45 5.14 10.80
CA ILE A 49 -11.20 5.79 11.11
C ILE A 49 -11.43 7.29 10.91
N ASP A 50 -10.91 8.13 11.79
CA ASP A 50 -11.13 9.55 11.68
C ASP A 50 -10.75 10.06 10.31
N GLU A 51 -11.59 10.88 9.74
CA GLU A 51 -11.39 11.36 8.41
C GLU A 51 -10.08 12.11 8.24
N LYS A 52 -9.60 12.77 9.27
CA LYS A 52 -8.36 13.51 9.17
C LYS A 52 -7.16 12.63 8.88
N TRP A 53 -7.29 11.29 9.08
CA TRP A 53 -6.20 10.40 8.82
C TRP A 53 -6.36 9.68 7.47
N HIS A 54 -7.47 9.88 6.77
CA HIS A 54 -7.69 9.13 5.54
C HIS A 54 -6.57 9.35 4.51
N ASN A 55 -5.97 10.53 4.48
CA ASN A 55 -4.92 10.77 3.51
C ASN A 55 -3.59 10.10 3.90
N LYS A 56 -3.60 9.28 4.95
CA LYS A 56 -2.44 8.52 5.34
C LYS A 56 -2.71 7.02 5.26
N ILE A 57 -3.77 6.62 4.57
CA ILE A 57 -4.10 5.21 4.42
C ILE A 57 -3.78 4.73 3.01
N VAL A 58 -3.12 3.57 2.92
CA VAL A 58 -2.81 2.96 1.65
C VAL A 58 -3.54 1.64 1.60
N VAL A 59 -4.23 1.33 0.51
CA VAL A 59 -4.97 0.08 0.43
C VAL A 59 -4.26 -0.94 -0.44
N HIS A 60 -4.32 -2.19 -0.05
CA HIS A 60 -3.72 -3.28 -0.79
C HIS A 60 -4.78 -3.97 -1.66
N ASP A 61 -6.06 -3.73 -1.40
CA ASP A 61 -7.14 -4.35 -2.13
C ASP A 61 -8.22 -3.30 -2.36
N HIS A 62 -9.11 -3.52 -3.29
CA HIS A 62 -10.24 -2.63 -3.53
C HIS A 62 -9.74 -1.20 -3.80
N PHE A 63 -8.90 -1.07 -4.81
CA PHE A 63 -8.25 0.20 -5.10
C PHE A 63 -9.21 1.36 -5.36
N ASP A 64 -10.46 1.09 -5.72
CA ASP A 64 -11.41 2.15 -5.94
C ASP A 64 -11.65 2.97 -4.68
N LEU A 65 -11.41 2.37 -3.52
CA LEU A 65 -11.64 3.09 -2.27
C LEU A 65 -10.68 4.26 -2.14
N CYS A 66 -9.53 4.19 -2.80
CA CYS A 66 -8.56 5.25 -2.69
C CYS A 66 -9.14 6.54 -3.22
N GLN A 67 -9.87 6.49 -4.32
CA GLN A 67 -10.46 7.69 -4.86
C GLN A 67 -11.70 8.07 -4.08
N GLU A 68 -12.46 7.12 -3.66
CA GLU A 68 -13.70 7.41 -2.95
C GLU A 68 -13.46 8.13 -1.62
N PHE A 69 -12.44 7.74 -0.89
CA PHE A 69 -12.16 8.35 0.41
C PHE A 69 -10.94 9.26 0.43
N HIS A 70 -10.36 9.54 -0.71
CA HIS A 70 -9.17 10.38 -0.83
C HIS A 70 -8.04 9.84 0.04
N LEU A 71 -7.76 8.57 -0.13
CA LEU A 71 -6.71 7.93 0.65
C LEU A 71 -5.35 8.29 0.07
N HIS A 72 -4.30 7.87 0.74
CA HIS A 72 -2.94 8.22 0.33
C HIS A 72 -2.54 7.53 -0.97
N GLY A 73 -2.85 6.28 -1.11
CA GLY A 73 -2.43 5.58 -2.30
C GLY A 73 -2.79 4.12 -2.31
N ILE A 74 -2.19 3.39 -3.24
CA ILE A 74 -2.44 1.97 -3.39
C ILE A 74 -1.14 1.21 -3.33
N HIS A 75 -1.22 -0.06 -2.98
CA HIS A 75 -0.04 -0.91 -2.88
C HIS A 75 -0.23 -2.09 -3.82
N LEU A 76 0.60 -2.17 -4.86
CA LEU A 76 0.48 -3.24 -5.83
C LEU A 76 1.04 -4.53 -5.26
N ASN A 77 0.37 -5.62 -5.53
CA ASN A 77 0.76 -6.90 -5.00
C ASN A 77 0.31 -7.99 -5.97
N ARG A 78 0.58 -9.24 -5.65
CA ARG A 78 0.25 -10.30 -6.55
C ARG A 78 -1.24 -10.39 -6.85
N ARG A 79 -2.10 -10.10 -5.89
CA ARG A 79 -3.52 -10.19 -6.11
C ARG A 79 -4.03 -9.00 -6.90
N ASN A 80 -3.41 -7.82 -6.74
CA ASN A 80 -3.87 -6.61 -7.38
C ASN A 80 -2.66 -5.86 -7.91
N HIS A 81 -2.36 -6.02 -9.17
CA HIS A 81 -1.17 -5.42 -9.73
C HIS A 81 -1.44 -4.42 -10.85
N GLU A 82 -2.69 -4.07 -11.06
CA GLU A 82 -2.99 -3.11 -12.10
C GLU A 82 -3.35 -1.76 -11.51
N ILE A 83 -2.81 -0.70 -12.05
CA ILE A 83 -3.09 0.63 -11.56
C ILE A 83 -4.36 1.13 -12.22
N PRO A 84 -5.31 1.61 -11.44
CA PRO A 84 -6.56 2.09 -12.03
C PRO A 84 -6.31 3.24 -12.99
N GLU A 85 -7.10 3.29 -14.05
CA GLU A 85 -6.92 4.29 -15.05
C GLU A 85 -7.10 5.67 -14.43
N GLY A 86 -6.25 6.60 -14.72
CA GLY A 86 -6.34 7.95 -14.19
C GLY A 86 -5.93 8.12 -12.74
N PHE A 87 -5.32 7.06 -12.17
CA PHE A 87 -4.96 7.15 -10.77
C PHE A 87 -3.88 8.19 -10.55
N GLN A 88 -4.04 8.99 -9.52
CA GLN A 88 -3.07 10.00 -9.22
C GLN A 88 -2.50 9.95 -7.81
N GLY A 89 -2.75 8.97 -7.05
CA GLY A 89 -2.22 8.89 -5.70
C GLY A 89 -0.84 8.26 -5.65
N SER A 90 -0.39 7.94 -4.47
CA SER A 90 0.91 7.33 -4.29
C SER A 90 0.83 5.86 -4.66
N ILE A 91 1.91 5.29 -5.13
CA ILE A 91 1.96 3.90 -5.49
C ILE A 91 3.14 3.24 -4.81
N SER A 92 2.92 2.10 -4.18
CA SER A 92 4.00 1.33 -3.60
C SER A 92 3.80 -0.09 -4.11
N GLN A 93 4.73 -0.95 -3.90
CA GLN A 93 4.65 -2.31 -4.41
C GLN A 93 5.44 -3.30 -3.57
N SER A 94 4.99 -4.55 -3.54
CA SER A 94 5.71 -5.61 -2.88
C SER A 94 6.72 -6.17 -3.86
N CYS A 95 7.95 -6.35 -3.42
CA CYS A 95 8.99 -6.92 -4.26
C CYS A 95 9.60 -8.10 -3.54
N HIS A 96 10.08 -9.06 -4.29
CA HIS A 96 10.65 -10.26 -3.71
C HIS A 96 12.11 -10.46 -4.07
N SER A 97 12.73 -9.51 -4.71
CA SER A 97 14.15 -9.59 -4.99
C SER A 97 14.68 -8.19 -5.23
N PHE A 98 15.97 -8.03 -5.08
CA PHE A 98 16.56 -6.71 -5.30
C PHE A 98 16.42 -6.31 -6.76
N LYS A 99 16.37 -7.30 -7.67
CA LYS A 99 16.22 -6.99 -9.05
C LYS A 99 14.88 -6.36 -9.30
N GLU A 100 13.83 -6.83 -8.65
CA GLU A 100 12.53 -6.25 -8.81
C GLU A 100 12.52 -4.84 -8.24
N VAL A 101 13.22 -4.60 -7.16
CA VAL A 101 13.26 -3.30 -6.57
C VAL A 101 13.89 -2.31 -7.54
N GLU A 102 14.96 -2.70 -8.20
CA GLU A 102 15.59 -1.82 -9.16
C GLU A 102 14.64 -1.49 -10.28
N GLN A 103 13.93 -2.46 -10.77
CA GLN A 103 13.02 -2.22 -11.87
C GLN A 103 11.88 -1.28 -11.52
N VAL A 104 11.35 -1.40 -10.36
CA VAL A 104 10.23 -0.59 -9.96
C VAL A 104 10.60 0.81 -9.55
N LEU A 105 11.71 1.01 -8.94
CA LEU A 105 12.11 2.32 -8.51
C LEU A 105 12.84 3.14 -9.54
N GLN A 106 13.27 2.50 -10.63
CA GLN A 106 13.98 3.22 -11.61
C GLN A 106 13.12 4.17 -12.36
N PRO A 107 13.55 5.32 -12.62
CA PRO A 107 12.76 6.30 -13.34
C PRO A 107 12.54 5.83 -14.73
N ILE A 108 11.37 5.89 -15.14
CA ILE A 108 11.08 5.49 -16.43
C ILE A 108 11.74 6.27 -17.45
N SER A 109 12.00 7.49 -17.22
CA SER A 109 12.60 8.27 -18.20
C SER A 109 13.91 7.77 -18.68
N SER A 110 14.51 7.03 -17.91
CA SER A 110 15.78 6.58 -18.31
C SER A 110 15.83 5.94 -19.64
N LYS A 111 14.93 5.33 -20.06
CA LYS A 111 15.02 4.74 -21.32
C LYS A 111 14.32 5.41 -22.26
N SER A 112 13.97 6.36 -22.09
CA SER A 112 13.26 6.97 -22.96
C SER A 112 13.55 7.36 -24.27
N LYS A 113 14.32 7.00 -24.82
CA LYS A 113 14.46 7.29 -26.09
C LYS A 113 13.19 7.32 -26.74
N ASP A 114 12.32 6.60 -26.42
CA ASP A 114 11.13 6.55 -27.11
C ASP A 114 10.23 7.34 -26.53
N GLU A 115 10.50 8.11 -26.02
CA GLU A 115 9.70 8.94 -25.46
C GLU A 115 8.33 8.97 -25.45
N LYS A 116 7.72 9.03 -26.31
CA LYS A 116 6.37 9.08 -26.29
C LYS A 116 5.76 8.19 -25.42
N SER A 117 6.21 7.23 -25.30
CA SER A 117 5.53 6.28 -24.58
C SER A 117 5.71 6.44 -23.23
N THR A 118 6.57 7.00 -22.82
CA THR A 118 6.81 7.04 -21.57
C THR A 118 5.90 7.43 -20.67
N ILE A 119 5.16 8.08 -20.74
CA ILE A 119 4.36 8.49 -19.79
C ILE A 119 3.54 7.63 -19.16
N LEU A 120 3.47 6.64 -19.34
CA LEU A 120 2.61 5.82 -18.79
C LEU A 120 2.63 5.36 -17.42
N LYS A 121 3.52 4.82 -16.99
CA LYS A 121 3.53 4.28 -15.74
C LYS A 121 4.20 5.10 -14.73
N PRO A 122 3.65 5.56 -13.72
CA PRO A 122 4.28 6.29 -12.68
C PRO A 122 5.21 5.38 -11.91
N ALA A 123 6.28 5.88 -11.44
CA ALA A 123 7.20 5.08 -10.68
C ALA A 123 6.65 4.91 -9.28
N CYS A 124 7.00 3.84 -8.62
CA CYS A 124 6.55 3.63 -7.27
C CYS A 124 7.28 4.56 -6.33
N GLN A 125 6.61 5.02 -5.30
CA GLN A 125 7.22 5.90 -4.33
C GLN A 125 8.05 5.09 -3.35
N TYR A 126 7.69 3.85 -3.07
CA TYR A 126 8.48 2.99 -2.19
C TYR A 126 8.03 1.55 -2.41
N VAL A 127 8.81 0.61 -1.90
CA VAL A 127 8.48 -0.80 -2.07
C VAL A 127 8.66 -1.52 -0.76
N PHE A 128 8.04 -2.67 -0.63
CA PHE A 128 8.25 -3.55 0.51
C PHE A 128 9.05 -4.70 -0.09
N LEU A 129 10.20 -4.99 0.51
CA LEU A 129 11.00 -6.09 0.02
C LEU A 129 10.93 -7.20 1.04
N SER A 130 10.49 -8.36 0.66
CA SER A 130 10.46 -9.52 1.52
C SER A 130 10.35 -10.78 0.69
N PRO A 131 10.80 -11.90 1.23
CA PRO A 131 11.45 -11.94 2.50
C PRO A 131 12.93 -11.64 2.33
N ILE A 132 13.52 -10.97 3.28
CA ILE A 132 14.92 -10.67 3.15
C ILE A 132 15.69 -11.79 3.75
N PHE A 133 15.31 -12.27 4.91
CA PHE A 133 15.98 -13.39 5.52
C PHE A 133 14.92 -14.44 5.64
N ASP A 134 14.70 -15.17 4.59
CA ASP A 134 13.71 -16.17 4.60
C ASP A 134 13.67 -17.11 5.73
N SER A 135 14.66 -17.84 5.91
CA SER A 135 14.61 -18.87 6.92
C SER A 135 14.51 -18.27 8.29
N ILE A 136 15.11 -17.21 8.53
CA ILE A 136 15.08 -16.65 9.83
C ILE A 136 13.72 -16.12 10.13
N SER A 137 13.10 -15.46 9.23
CA SER A 137 11.82 -14.96 9.54
C SER A 137 10.82 -16.03 9.76
N LYS A 138 10.92 -17.11 9.09
CA LYS A 138 9.98 -18.13 9.28
C LYS A 138 10.17 -18.71 10.58
N LYS A 139 11.33 -18.89 11.05
CA LYS A 139 11.54 -19.43 12.24
C LYS A 139 11.23 -18.50 13.28
N GLY A 140 11.59 -17.37 13.25
CA GLY A 140 11.32 -16.53 14.24
C GLY A 140 10.05 -16.14 14.39
N TYR A 141 9.21 -16.41 13.59
CA TYR A 141 8.13 -15.99 13.63
C TYR A 141 7.24 -16.81 13.90
N LYS A 142 6.84 -16.97 14.35
CA LYS A 142 6.02 -17.84 14.60
C LYS A 142 5.29 -17.47 15.26
#